data_cd15b8307c8887c8a846d0169d5e9c48
#
_entry.id   cd15b8307c8887c8a846d0169d5e9c48
#
_cell.length_a   1.000
_cell.length_b   1.000
_cell.length_c   1.000
_cell.angle_alpha   90.00
_cell.angle_beta   90.00
_cell.angle_gamma   90.00
#
_symmetry.space_group_name_H-M   'P 1'
#
loop_
_entity.id
_entity.type
_entity.pdbx_description
1 polymer ?
#
loop_
_entity_poly.entity_id
_entity_poly.type
_entity_poly.pdbx_seq_one_letter_code
_entity_poly.pdbx_strand_id
1 'polypeptide(L)'
;MATLASSGLSVADEPFTLPSTTLTVPKPTSPYFRDYTNTTNQFVEGVFRTAADLEPKKIPPTKLEALTLPVVPGPALGPTESGPLPRVIASPDSIILGIVVEETFANPWADIPRSQLIPRAGTFLIPGKGPGTYSFLDFITNNYREKPPVFPYPPFALQTPSGFDADYRYLDKPDNTQTDPLDAIKRMHLTPDIMVTIGGQSSVRYMHEVDSRLASGVNEYSLYRNRVWVDAWYTEQFRVVGEFISALAYGNEKELLPIDKNTAAIQNLFVDVNVGTYGGNLAYVRVGRQELLFVSQRLISTADWANTRRTFEGVRGFWRSTSMDFDVFCVSPVIPDTTKQDDVDRDIKFLGAWATFRPVNQVVDVYYLGLQDDTLTGDRYVTTAPKGKRDIHTFGARYAGNEGPFLFDIEGMVQGGTAVDRNVEAHAYTLSAGYELQEHAWRPQFWLGYDYASGTGDPTLGAKDRTFNQLFAFGHYYFGYLDLVGRQNIQDCYGQVALYPHNWITVLAQYHHFRLAKSRDFLYNAAGKPTRRSATGAAGQDVGQEIDLLANIHLTPHQDVLIGYSKLFAGDFIKNTGAKVSPELLYVMYNLRW
;
A
#
# COMPACT_ATOMS: atom_id res chain seq x y z
N MET A 1 -13.68 58.46 -26.91
CA MET A 1 -13.93 59.78 -26.34
C MET A 1 -14.88 59.61 -25.16
N ALA A 2 -14.35 59.70 -23.96
CA ALA A 2 -14.93 60.24 -22.74
C ALA A 2 -13.96 59.96 -21.59
N THR A 3 -13.24 60.98 -21.25
CA THR A 3 -12.42 61.22 -20.07
C THR A 3 -13.30 61.37 -18.85
N LEU A 4 -12.96 60.77 -17.72
CA LEU A 4 -13.38 61.23 -16.40
C LEU A 4 -12.30 61.01 -15.36
N ALA A 5 -12.17 62.03 -14.56
CA ALA A 5 -11.04 62.46 -13.75
C ALA A 5 -10.84 61.67 -12.44
N SER A 6 -9.61 61.77 -11.97
CA SER A 6 -9.08 61.42 -10.65
C SER A 6 -9.68 62.26 -9.53
N SER A 7 -10.01 61.64 -8.41
CA SER A 7 -10.03 62.32 -7.11
C SER A 7 -9.26 61.45 -6.11
N GLY A 8 -8.15 61.99 -5.64
CA GLY A 8 -7.32 61.40 -4.60
C GLY A 8 -7.96 61.57 -3.23
N LEU A 9 -7.76 60.54 -2.39
CA LEU A 9 -7.88 60.60 -0.95
C LEU A 9 -6.66 59.97 -0.34
N SER A 10 -5.83 60.78 0.28
CA SER A 10 -4.75 60.37 1.15
C SER A 10 -5.33 59.87 2.47
N VAL A 11 -4.98 58.67 2.88
CA VAL A 11 -5.17 58.21 4.26
C VAL A 11 -3.82 57.82 4.83
N ALA A 12 -3.55 58.37 6.00
CA ALA A 12 -2.31 58.32 6.73
C ALA A 12 -1.97 56.91 7.19
N ASP A 13 -0.66 56.59 7.12
CA ASP A 13 -0.02 55.41 7.74
C ASP A 13 -0.06 55.53 9.27
N GLU A 14 -0.80 54.61 9.92
CA GLU A 14 -0.53 54.21 11.30
C GLU A 14 -0.27 52.70 11.34
N PRO A 15 0.79 52.21 12.04
CA PRO A 15 1.08 50.81 12.13
C PRO A 15 0.15 50.12 13.12
N PHE A 16 -0.64 49.19 12.62
CA PHE A 16 -1.50 48.34 13.43
C PHE A 16 -0.65 47.28 14.15
N THR A 17 -0.37 47.47 15.43
CA THR A 17 0.22 46.48 16.31
C THR A 17 -0.86 45.54 16.83
N LEU A 18 -0.86 44.30 16.38
CA LEU A 18 -1.68 43.24 16.98
C LEU A 18 -1.12 42.84 18.35
N PRO A 19 -1.97 42.69 19.38
CA PRO A 19 -1.51 42.14 20.67
C PRO A 19 -1.13 40.69 20.51
N SER A 20 0.07 40.32 21.00
CA SER A 20 0.55 38.94 21.09
C SER A 20 -0.22 38.19 22.17
N THR A 21 -1.34 37.59 21.81
CA THR A 21 -1.95 36.55 22.63
C THR A 21 -1.33 35.21 22.21
N THR A 22 -0.50 34.67 23.06
CA THR A 22 -0.07 33.26 23.01
C THR A 22 -1.30 32.38 23.17
N LEU A 23 -1.89 31.96 22.06
CA LEU A 23 -2.90 30.91 22.02
C LEU A 23 -2.19 29.60 22.31
N THR A 24 -2.31 29.09 23.53
CA THR A 24 -2.01 27.69 23.84
C THR A 24 -3.07 26.83 23.17
N VAL A 25 -2.75 26.30 21.99
CA VAL A 25 -3.61 25.37 21.28
C VAL A 25 -3.53 24.01 22.01
N PRO A 26 -4.66 23.46 22.51
CA PRO A 26 -4.66 22.12 23.06
C PRO A 26 -4.24 21.13 21.97
N LYS A 27 -3.37 20.18 22.29
CA LYS A 27 -2.94 19.11 21.38
C LYS A 27 -4.14 18.24 21.04
N PRO A 28 -4.63 18.20 19.80
CA PRO A 28 -5.62 17.21 19.43
C PRO A 28 -4.93 15.85 19.35
N THR A 29 -5.37 14.92 20.17
CA THR A 29 -4.97 13.52 20.11
C THR A 29 -5.97 12.79 19.20
N SER A 30 -5.80 12.90 17.89
CA SER A 30 -6.62 12.10 16.98
C SER A 30 -6.10 10.64 16.96
N PRO A 31 -6.88 9.67 17.42
CA PRO A 31 -6.46 8.28 17.42
C PRO A 31 -6.41 7.67 16.02
N TYR A 32 -6.99 8.34 15.04
CA TYR A 32 -7.02 7.89 13.65
C TYR A 32 -5.63 7.86 13.01
N PHE A 33 -4.73 8.73 13.44
CA PHE A 33 -3.34 8.78 13.02
C PHE A 33 -2.41 8.07 13.98
N ARG A 34 -2.93 7.17 14.84
CA ARG A 34 -2.05 6.34 15.65
C ARG A 34 -1.13 5.54 14.75
N ASP A 35 0.07 5.93 14.83
CA ASP A 35 1.30 5.32 14.36
C ASP A 35 1.19 4.06 13.52
N TYR A 36 0.96 4.24 12.26
CA TYR A 36 1.42 3.27 11.29
C TYR A 36 2.94 3.42 11.03
N THR A 37 3.57 4.44 11.58
CA THR A 37 4.94 4.81 11.25
C THR A 37 5.95 4.66 12.39
N ASN A 38 5.54 4.55 13.67
CA ASN A 38 6.56 4.61 14.72
C ASN A 38 6.12 4.04 16.07
N THR A 39 6.36 2.75 16.30
CA THR A 39 6.28 2.13 17.64
C THR A 39 7.48 2.47 18.51
N THR A 40 8.61 2.84 17.94
CA THR A 40 9.85 3.13 18.66
C THR A 40 9.75 4.41 19.46
N ASN A 41 9.12 5.46 18.94
CA ASN A 41 8.96 6.73 19.66
C ASN A 41 7.99 6.63 20.84
N GLN A 42 6.95 5.79 20.80
CA GLN A 42 6.05 5.62 21.94
C GLN A 42 6.69 4.84 23.09
N PHE A 43 7.59 3.89 22.76
CA PHE A 43 8.34 3.18 23.79
C PHE A 43 9.33 4.11 24.50
N VAL A 44 9.98 5.00 23.77
CA VAL A 44 10.92 5.99 24.30
C VAL A 44 10.20 7.05 25.16
N GLU A 45 9.05 7.58 24.71
CA GLU A 45 8.26 8.52 25.52
C GLU A 45 7.68 7.87 26.78
N GLY A 46 7.28 6.60 26.74
CA GLY A 46 6.81 5.85 27.90
C GLY A 46 7.90 5.62 28.95
N VAL A 47 9.12 5.35 28.51
CA VAL A 47 10.27 5.12 29.40
C VAL A 47 10.76 6.42 30.05
N PHE A 48 10.74 7.54 29.33
CA PHE A 48 11.16 8.84 29.89
C PHE A 48 10.13 9.45 30.85
N ARG A 49 8.82 9.20 30.71
CA ARG A 49 7.82 9.68 31.68
C ARG A 49 7.88 8.97 33.04
N THR A 50 8.33 7.72 33.07
CA THR A 50 8.46 6.96 34.33
C THR A 50 9.67 7.38 35.17
N ALA A 51 10.65 8.06 34.61
CA ALA A 51 11.83 8.53 35.35
C ALA A 51 11.71 9.94 35.98
N ALA A 52 10.81 10.79 35.43
CA ALA A 52 10.68 12.19 35.85
C ALA A 52 9.60 12.45 36.92
N ASP A 53 8.65 11.52 37.14
CA ASP A 53 7.48 11.72 38.01
C ASP A 53 7.50 10.88 39.33
N LEU A 54 8.63 10.28 39.69
CA LEU A 54 8.76 9.53 40.94
C LEU A 54 9.35 10.40 42.02
N GLU A 55 8.52 11.01 42.86
CA GLU A 55 8.95 11.43 44.20
C GLU A 55 9.48 10.22 44.98
N PRO A 56 10.58 10.35 45.75
CA PRO A 56 11.19 9.23 46.44
C PRO A 56 10.33 8.77 47.62
N LYS A 57 9.48 7.78 47.41
CA LYS A 57 8.86 7.02 48.51
C LYS A 57 9.94 6.16 49.17
N LYS A 58 10.25 6.46 50.42
CA LYS A 58 11.12 5.64 51.28
C LYS A 58 10.58 4.21 51.38
N ILE A 59 11.30 3.26 50.79
CA ILE A 59 11.05 1.82 50.94
C ILE A 59 11.89 1.31 52.12
N PRO A 60 11.33 0.55 53.06
CA PRO A 60 12.11 -0.06 54.15
C PRO A 60 13.02 -1.17 53.62
N PRO A 61 14.18 -1.44 54.24
CA PRO A 61 15.16 -2.38 53.74
C PRO A 61 14.64 -3.84 53.88
N THR A 62 14.37 -4.49 52.76
CA THR A 62 14.16 -5.94 52.70
C THR A 62 15.50 -6.62 52.40
N LYS A 63 15.89 -7.59 53.23
CA LYS A 63 17.11 -8.39 53.08
C LYS A 63 17.09 -9.11 51.73
N LEU A 64 18.10 -8.86 50.90
CA LEU A 64 18.43 -9.73 49.77
C LEU A 64 19.24 -10.93 50.28
N GLU A 65 18.67 -12.12 50.22
CA GLU A 65 19.44 -13.36 50.28
C GLU A 65 20.05 -13.64 48.90
N ALA A 66 21.37 -13.80 48.86
CA ALA A 66 22.12 -14.09 47.65
C ALA A 66 21.85 -15.53 47.19
N LEU A 67 21.24 -15.65 46.02
CA LEU A 67 21.14 -16.93 45.27
C LEU A 67 22.48 -17.21 44.58
N THR A 68 23.27 -18.13 45.15
CA THR A 68 24.46 -18.68 44.53
C THR A 68 24.07 -19.74 43.50
N LEU A 69 24.36 -19.50 42.21
CA LEU A 69 24.29 -20.51 41.17
C LEU A 69 25.55 -21.40 41.18
N PRO A 70 25.43 -22.70 40.90
CA PRO A 70 26.59 -23.60 40.90
C PRO A 70 27.51 -23.36 39.70
N VAL A 71 28.80 -23.24 39.96
CA VAL A 71 29.86 -23.10 38.96
C VAL A 71 30.18 -24.48 38.39
N VAL A 72 30.04 -24.66 37.08
CA VAL A 72 30.52 -25.84 36.33
C VAL A 72 31.96 -25.55 35.87
N PRO A 73 32.98 -26.40 36.18
CA PRO A 73 34.35 -26.16 35.73
C PRO A 73 34.53 -26.52 34.27
N GLY A 74 34.97 -25.53 33.44
CA GLY A 74 35.43 -25.74 32.09
C GLY A 74 36.94 -26.05 32.03
N PRO A 75 37.47 -26.66 30.96
CA PRO A 75 38.85 -27.10 30.85
C PRO A 75 39.84 -25.94 30.71
N ALA A 76 41.00 -26.14 31.32
CA ALA A 76 42.13 -25.19 31.38
C ALA A 76 42.75 -25.00 29.97
N LEU A 77 42.85 -23.71 29.55
CA LEU A 77 43.71 -23.30 28.43
C LEU A 77 44.92 -22.54 28.99
N GLY A 78 46.07 -22.86 28.44
CA GLY A 78 47.38 -22.35 28.85
C GLY A 78 47.61 -20.85 28.51
N PRO A 79 48.70 -20.25 28.96
CA PRO A 79 48.91 -18.81 29.00
C PRO A 79 49.29 -18.26 27.61
N THR A 80 48.54 -17.26 27.14
CA THR A 80 48.96 -16.38 26.07
C THR A 80 49.13 -14.95 26.61
N GLU A 81 50.18 -14.32 26.13
CA GLU A 81 50.74 -13.05 26.62
C GLU A 81 49.73 -11.88 26.59
N SER A 82 49.76 -11.09 27.64
CA SER A 82 48.97 -9.89 27.87
C SER A 82 49.59 -8.66 27.22
N GLY A 83 48.96 -8.13 26.16
CA GLY A 83 49.09 -6.74 25.76
C GLY A 83 48.02 -5.87 26.42
N PRO A 84 48.29 -4.61 26.80
CA PRO A 84 47.31 -3.77 27.52
C PRO A 84 46.17 -3.37 26.56
N LEU A 85 44.96 -3.78 26.92
CA LEU A 85 43.73 -3.31 26.32
C LEU A 85 43.50 -1.82 26.68
N PRO A 86 43.08 -0.97 25.73
CA PRO A 86 42.73 0.40 26.08
C PRO A 86 41.48 0.39 26.97
N ARG A 87 41.55 1.04 28.11
CA ARG A 87 40.39 1.33 28.95
C ARG A 87 39.47 2.30 28.21
N VAL A 88 38.39 1.80 27.65
CA VAL A 88 37.26 2.65 27.24
C VAL A 88 36.48 2.97 28.49
N ILE A 89 36.60 4.20 29.00
CA ILE A 89 35.68 4.75 29.98
C ILE A 89 34.44 5.16 29.24
N ALA A 90 33.48 4.25 29.08
CA ALA A 90 32.17 4.60 28.58
C ALA A 90 31.43 5.41 29.63
N SER A 91 31.05 6.64 29.31
CA SER A 91 30.10 7.39 30.13
C SER A 91 28.72 6.73 30.04
N PRO A 92 27.89 6.80 31.11
CA PRO A 92 26.53 6.24 31.04
C PRO A 92 25.68 6.75 29.89
N ASP A 93 25.94 7.98 29.43
CA ASP A 93 25.20 8.63 28.34
C ASP A 93 25.53 8.06 26.93
N SER A 94 26.76 7.50 26.74
CA SER A 94 27.13 6.91 25.46
C SER A 94 26.51 5.52 25.24
N ILE A 95 26.18 4.81 26.33
CA ILE A 95 25.51 3.50 26.23
C ILE A 95 24.03 3.68 25.86
N ILE A 96 23.38 4.72 26.41
CA ILE A 96 21.97 5.03 26.09
C ILE A 96 21.84 5.51 24.64
N LEU A 97 22.77 6.35 24.17
CA LEU A 97 22.79 6.83 22.79
C LEU A 97 23.11 5.69 21.78
N GLY A 98 23.98 4.75 22.14
CA GLY A 98 24.30 3.59 21.28
C GLY A 98 23.11 2.65 21.11
N ILE A 99 22.35 2.39 22.15
CA ILE A 99 21.16 1.50 22.11
C ILE A 99 20.02 2.15 21.31
N VAL A 100 19.79 3.45 21.50
CA VAL A 100 18.72 4.17 20.77
C VAL A 100 19.03 4.32 19.28
N VAL A 101 20.32 4.49 18.92
CA VAL A 101 20.73 4.64 17.50
C VAL A 101 20.77 3.31 16.77
N GLU A 102 21.15 2.20 17.43
CA GLU A 102 21.16 0.88 16.78
C GLU A 102 19.75 0.33 16.56
N GLU A 103 18.82 0.47 17.49
CA GLU A 103 17.45 0.00 17.32
C GLU A 103 16.67 0.76 16.24
N THR A 104 16.91 2.06 16.07
CA THR A 104 16.23 2.87 15.03
C THR A 104 16.69 2.53 13.62
N PHE A 105 17.87 1.97 13.44
CA PHE A 105 18.42 1.67 12.10
C PHE A 105 18.52 0.18 11.78
N ALA A 106 18.33 -0.69 12.77
CA ALA A 106 18.46 -2.14 12.60
C ALA A 106 17.33 -2.75 11.74
N ASN A 107 16.17 -2.08 11.66
CA ASN A 107 15.02 -2.60 10.93
C ASN A 107 14.44 -1.57 9.98
N PRO A 108 14.77 -1.64 8.68
CA PRO A 108 14.22 -0.74 7.67
C PRO A 108 12.68 -0.81 7.56
N TRP A 109 12.06 -1.84 8.16
CA TRP A 109 10.62 -2.04 8.16
C TRP A 109 9.89 -1.31 9.29
N ALA A 110 10.61 -0.83 10.32
CA ALA A 110 10.00 -0.20 11.48
C ALA A 110 9.33 1.14 11.17
N ASP A 111 9.88 1.88 10.19
CA ASP A 111 9.43 3.23 9.82
C ASP A 111 8.35 3.24 8.73
N ILE A 112 7.98 2.07 8.19
CA ILE A 112 6.96 1.96 7.17
C ILE A 112 5.59 1.83 7.82
N PRO A 113 4.57 2.54 7.30
CA PRO A 113 3.21 2.36 7.76
C PRO A 113 2.83 0.88 7.74
N ARG A 114 2.43 0.32 8.86
CA ARG A 114 2.17 -1.12 8.99
C ARG A 114 1.07 -1.63 8.06
N SER A 115 0.11 -0.77 7.72
CA SER A 115 -0.90 -1.06 6.70
C SER A 115 -0.33 -1.27 5.29
N GLN A 116 0.92 -0.86 5.05
CA GLN A 116 1.62 -0.96 3.77
C GLN A 116 2.82 -1.87 3.82
N LEU A 117 3.02 -2.57 4.92
CA LEU A 117 4.16 -3.47 5.08
C LEU A 117 4.01 -4.69 4.16
N ILE A 118 4.45 -4.54 2.93
CA ILE A 118 4.47 -5.59 1.92
C ILE A 118 5.93 -5.92 1.65
N PRO A 119 6.42 -7.09 2.08
CA PRO A 119 7.84 -7.42 1.96
C PRO A 119 8.25 -7.84 0.53
N ARG A 120 7.67 -7.22 -0.50
CA ARG A 120 8.12 -7.33 -1.89
C ARG A 120 8.79 -6.04 -2.31
N ALA A 121 9.92 -6.17 -3.01
CA ALA A 121 10.61 -5.02 -3.55
C ALA A 121 9.70 -4.22 -4.49
N GLY A 122 9.89 -2.91 -4.54
CA GLY A 122 9.07 -2.00 -5.33
C GLY A 122 7.77 -1.54 -4.67
N THR A 123 7.26 -2.27 -3.68
CA THR A 123 6.13 -1.83 -2.83
C THR A 123 6.58 -1.46 -1.44
N PHE A 124 7.81 -1.74 -1.14
CA PHE A 124 8.41 -1.58 0.15
C PHE A 124 9.40 -0.43 0.13
N LEU A 125 9.20 0.51 1.02
CA LEU A 125 10.09 1.66 1.16
C LEU A 125 11.27 1.30 2.05
N ILE A 126 12.47 1.57 1.59
CA ILE A 126 13.65 1.55 2.43
C ILE A 126 13.86 2.95 2.96
N PRO A 127 13.69 3.20 4.27
CA PRO A 127 13.96 4.50 4.86
C PRO A 127 15.40 4.91 4.60
N GLY A 128 15.61 6.17 4.25
CA GLY A 128 16.94 6.72 4.17
C GLY A 128 17.63 6.65 5.54
N LYS A 129 18.92 6.33 5.55
CA LYS A 129 19.73 6.30 6.76
C LYS A 129 20.76 7.43 6.73
N GLY A 130 20.83 8.19 7.82
CA GLY A 130 21.89 9.17 8.03
C GLY A 130 21.89 10.36 7.06
N PRO A 131 23.02 11.04 6.94
CA PRO A 131 23.16 12.19 6.06
C PRO A 131 23.04 11.81 4.58
N GLY A 132 22.40 12.66 3.76
CA GLY A 132 22.23 12.40 2.34
C GLY A 132 21.32 13.39 1.63
N THR A 133 21.11 13.15 0.34
CA THR A 133 20.11 13.85 -0.48
C THR A 133 18.88 12.97 -0.62
N TYR A 134 17.69 13.51 -0.37
CA TYR A 134 16.43 12.77 -0.28
C TYR A 134 15.45 13.07 -1.43
N SER A 135 15.87 13.96 -2.34
CA SER A 135 15.18 14.20 -3.61
C SER A 135 16.21 14.48 -4.71
N PHE A 136 15.81 14.37 -5.98
CA PHE A 136 16.65 14.75 -7.10
C PHE A 136 17.00 16.26 -7.05
N LEU A 137 16.05 17.09 -6.62
CA LEU A 137 16.28 18.51 -6.40
C LEU A 137 17.36 18.75 -5.32
N ASP A 138 17.27 18.04 -4.17
CA ASP A 138 18.32 18.11 -3.13
C ASP A 138 19.70 17.73 -3.71
N PHE A 139 19.73 16.71 -4.59
CA PHE A 139 20.98 16.25 -5.21
C PHE A 139 21.58 17.31 -6.13
N ILE A 140 20.80 17.89 -7.06
CA ILE A 140 21.34 18.86 -8.03
C ILE A 140 21.64 20.23 -7.40
N THR A 141 20.95 20.60 -6.30
CA THR A 141 21.20 21.83 -5.55
C THR A 141 22.21 21.65 -4.43
N ASN A 142 22.77 20.45 -4.29
CA ASN A 142 23.73 20.10 -3.24
C ASN A 142 23.17 20.35 -1.82
N ASN A 143 21.86 20.17 -1.64
CA ASN A 143 21.17 20.32 -0.36
C ASN A 143 21.28 19.01 0.42
N TYR A 144 22.33 18.92 1.24
CA TYR A 144 22.62 17.74 2.03
C TYR A 144 21.90 17.81 3.38
N ARG A 145 21.11 16.78 3.73
CA ARG A 145 20.38 16.71 4.99
C ARG A 145 21.08 15.75 5.95
N GLU A 146 21.19 16.12 7.20
CA GLU A 146 21.80 15.27 8.24
C GLU A 146 20.91 14.10 8.63
N LYS A 147 19.59 14.26 8.49
CA LYS A 147 18.57 13.25 8.82
C LYS A 147 17.55 13.11 7.70
N PRO A 148 16.93 11.93 7.57
CA PRO A 148 15.80 11.75 6.67
C PRO A 148 14.70 12.78 6.95
N PRO A 149 14.12 13.41 5.93
CA PRO A 149 12.96 14.27 6.11
C PRO A 149 11.74 13.42 6.52
N VAL A 150 10.88 14.00 7.35
CA VAL A 150 9.58 13.40 7.66
C VAL A 150 8.60 13.82 6.59
N PHE A 151 8.34 12.93 5.62
CA PHE A 151 7.34 13.17 4.58
C PHE A 151 6.27 12.07 4.62
N PRO A 152 5.00 12.43 4.45
CA PRO A 152 3.92 11.45 4.32
C PRO A 152 3.89 10.80 2.93
N TYR A 153 4.74 11.23 2.01
CA TYR A 153 4.77 10.79 0.61
C TYR A 153 5.97 9.89 0.36
N PRO A 154 5.74 8.59 0.14
CA PRO A 154 6.81 7.66 -0.14
C PRO A 154 7.48 7.95 -1.50
N PRO A 155 8.81 7.82 -1.61
CA PRO A 155 9.53 8.02 -2.88
C PRO A 155 9.15 7.04 -4.00
N PHE A 156 8.63 5.87 -3.65
CA PHE A 156 8.13 4.90 -4.60
C PHE A 156 6.78 4.37 -4.13
N ALA A 157 5.75 4.54 -4.92
CA ALA A 157 4.39 4.26 -4.47
C ALA A 157 3.54 3.71 -5.60
N LEU A 158 3.69 2.43 -5.90
CA LEU A 158 2.76 1.69 -6.77
C LEU A 158 1.47 1.30 -6.03
N GLN A 159 1.53 1.18 -4.71
CA GLN A 159 0.41 0.84 -3.85
C GLN A 159 0.28 1.90 -2.75
N THR A 160 -0.15 3.10 -3.16
CA THR A 160 -0.31 4.22 -2.23
C THR A 160 -1.50 4.02 -1.30
N PRO A 161 -1.39 4.42 -0.03
CA PRO A 161 -2.53 4.58 0.85
C PRO A 161 -3.48 5.66 0.30
N SER A 162 -4.67 5.71 0.87
CA SER A 162 -5.58 6.82 0.62
C SER A 162 -4.95 8.12 1.11
N GLY A 163 -4.99 9.18 0.30
CA GLY A 163 -4.27 10.42 0.59
C GLY A 163 -4.72 11.11 1.87
N PHE A 164 -6.01 10.97 2.22
CA PHE A 164 -6.57 11.49 3.48
C PHE A 164 -6.11 10.74 4.73
N ASP A 165 -5.44 9.58 4.59
CA ASP A 165 -4.82 8.83 5.69
C ASP A 165 -3.31 9.09 5.82
N ALA A 166 -2.78 10.08 5.10
CA ALA A 166 -1.40 10.52 5.22
C ALA A 166 -1.14 11.15 6.60
N ASP A 167 0.00 10.82 7.20
CA ASP A 167 0.35 11.25 8.56
C ASP A 167 1.06 12.60 8.56
N TYR A 168 0.35 13.65 8.96
CA TYR A 168 0.88 15.01 9.12
C TYR A 168 1.09 15.41 10.58
N ARG A 169 1.08 14.47 11.55
CA ARG A 169 1.24 14.81 12.99
C ARG A 169 2.56 15.45 13.35
N TYR A 170 3.58 15.29 12.50
CA TYR A 170 4.85 15.97 12.70
C TYR A 170 4.69 17.50 12.72
N LEU A 171 3.65 18.07 12.10
CA LEU A 171 3.36 19.51 12.10
C LEU A 171 2.97 20.03 13.49
N ASP A 172 2.42 19.19 14.35
CA ASP A 172 2.00 19.58 15.70
C ASP A 172 3.15 19.45 16.72
N LYS A 173 4.30 18.90 16.33
CA LYS A 173 5.43 18.74 17.23
C LYS A 173 6.12 20.09 17.48
N PRO A 174 6.33 20.50 18.77
CA PRO A 174 6.95 21.79 19.08
C PRO A 174 8.40 21.93 18.59
N ASP A 175 9.08 20.80 18.36
CA ASP A 175 10.46 20.70 17.88
C ASP A 175 10.55 20.51 16.37
N ASN A 176 9.41 20.55 15.65
CA ASN A 176 9.41 20.46 14.21
C ASN A 176 10.06 21.69 13.58
N THR A 177 11.16 21.47 12.87
CA THR A 177 11.89 22.51 12.11
C THR A 177 11.70 22.36 10.61
N GLN A 178 10.98 21.34 10.17
CA GLN A 178 10.70 21.12 8.74
C GLN A 178 9.49 21.96 8.33
N THR A 179 9.66 22.76 7.30
CA THR A 179 8.61 23.60 6.73
C THR A 179 8.44 23.27 5.26
N ASP A 180 7.18 23.19 4.84
CA ASP A 180 6.79 23.02 3.45
C ASP A 180 5.71 24.06 3.11
N PRO A 181 5.69 24.65 1.89
CA PRO A 181 4.67 25.61 1.52
C PRO A 181 3.23 25.10 1.63
N LEU A 182 3.03 23.77 1.53
CA LEU A 182 1.72 23.12 1.61
C LEU A 182 1.32 22.75 3.04
N ASP A 183 2.19 22.91 4.02
CA ASP A 183 1.87 22.66 5.43
C ASP A 183 0.70 23.52 5.93
N ALA A 184 0.56 24.74 5.37
CA ALA A 184 -0.49 25.66 5.75
C ALA A 184 -1.93 25.14 5.54
N ILE A 185 -2.12 24.16 4.66
CA ILE A 185 -3.43 23.52 4.39
C ILE A 185 -3.57 22.14 5.06
N LYS A 186 -2.61 21.76 5.89
CA LYS A 186 -2.59 20.51 6.64
C LYS A 186 -2.86 20.78 8.11
N ARG A 187 -3.68 19.93 8.74
CA ARG A 187 -3.99 19.99 10.17
C ARG A 187 -4.35 21.42 10.66
N MET A 188 -5.15 22.13 9.87
CA MET A 188 -5.64 23.48 10.22
C MET A 188 -6.59 23.38 11.43
N HIS A 189 -6.18 23.88 12.58
CA HIS A 189 -7.01 23.97 13.78
C HIS A 189 -7.92 25.20 13.68
N LEU A 190 -9.13 25.03 13.11
CA LEU A 190 -10.11 26.13 12.96
C LEU A 190 -10.67 26.56 14.31
N THR A 191 -10.84 25.61 15.22
CA THR A 191 -11.18 25.81 16.63
C THR A 191 -10.43 24.75 17.46
N PRO A 192 -10.44 24.81 18.82
CA PRO A 192 -9.85 23.75 19.64
C PRO A 192 -10.40 22.35 19.32
N ASP A 193 -11.62 22.25 18.83
CA ASP A 193 -12.32 20.99 18.59
C ASP A 193 -12.40 20.62 17.11
N ILE A 194 -12.07 21.51 16.18
CA ILE A 194 -12.21 21.28 14.73
C ILE A 194 -10.85 21.39 14.05
N MET A 195 -10.44 20.30 13.41
CA MET A 195 -9.24 20.22 12.59
C MET A 195 -9.59 19.82 11.16
N VAL A 196 -9.00 20.50 10.18
CA VAL A 196 -9.23 20.25 8.74
C VAL A 196 -7.89 20.09 8.03
N THR A 197 -7.82 19.08 7.17
CA THR A 197 -6.72 18.86 6.22
C THR A 197 -7.26 18.88 4.81
N ILE A 198 -6.61 19.61 3.91
CA ILE A 198 -6.92 19.60 2.48
C ILE A 198 -5.72 19.01 1.75
N GLY A 199 -5.97 18.15 0.77
CA GLY A 199 -4.92 17.58 -0.03
C GLY A 199 -5.38 17.16 -1.42
N GLY A 200 -4.44 16.78 -2.25
CA GLY A 200 -4.73 16.36 -3.61
C GLY A 200 -3.61 15.58 -4.26
N GLN A 201 -3.93 15.04 -5.43
CA GLN A 201 -2.99 14.37 -6.32
C GLN A 201 -3.32 14.74 -7.76
N SER A 202 -2.29 15.08 -8.53
CA SER A 202 -2.39 15.21 -9.98
C SER A 202 -1.38 14.28 -10.63
N SER A 203 -1.80 13.48 -11.60
CA SER A 203 -0.91 12.61 -12.35
C SER A 203 -1.18 12.67 -13.85
N VAL A 204 -0.10 12.55 -14.62
CA VAL A 204 -0.13 12.38 -16.08
C VAL A 204 0.69 11.15 -16.40
N ARG A 205 0.11 10.23 -17.19
CA ARG A 205 0.80 9.01 -17.61
C ARG A 205 0.66 8.83 -19.12
N TYR A 206 1.79 8.88 -19.82
CA TYR A 206 1.87 8.50 -21.23
C TYR A 206 2.04 6.99 -21.32
N MET A 207 1.32 6.36 -22.25
CA MET A 207 1.31 4.93 -22.50
C MET A 207 1.59 4.68 -23.99
N HIS A 208 2.55 3.82 -24.27
CA HIS A 208 2.80 3.25 -25.59
C HIS A 208 2.71 1.74 -25.48
N GLU A 209 1.66 1.17 -26.03
CA GLU A 209 1.36 -0.25 -25.99
C GLU A 209 1.49 -0.85 -27.40
N VAL A 210 2.18 -1.98 -27.51
CA VAL A 210 2.20 -2.81 -28.71
C VAL A 210 1.50 -4.12 -28.39
N ASP A 211 0.63 -4.58 -29.25
CA ASP A 211 -0.10 -5.84 -29.14
C ASP A 211 -0.88 -6.01 -27.82
N SER A 212 -1.26 -4.92 -27.18
CA SER A 212 -1.94 -4.94 -25.89
C SER A 212 -3.22 -5.75 -25.92
N ARG A 213 -3.59 -6.32 -24.77
CA ARG A 213 -4.80 -7.17 -24.63
C ARG A 213 -4.76 -8.40 -25.53
N LEU A 214 -3.56 -8.90 -25.87
CA LEU A 214 -3.34 -10.03 -26.79
C LEU A 214 -3.93 -9.81 -28.19
N ALA A 215 -4.05 -8.56 -28.64
CA ALA A 215 -4.54 -8.16 -29.96
C ALA A 215 -3.51 -7.30 -30.67
N SER A 216 -3.24 -7.59 -31.95
CA SER A 216 -2.23 -6.88 -32.74
C SER A 216 -2.52 -5.38 -32.84
N GLY A 217 -1.46 -4.59 -32.94
CA GLY A 217 -1.50 -3.16 -33.19
C GLY A 217 -0.92 -2.33 -32.05
N VAL A 218 -0.70 -1.07 -32.36
CA VAL A 218 -0.19 -0.06 -31.44
C VAL A 218 -1.37 0.67 -30.80
N ASN A 219 -1.19 1.18 -29.58
CA ASN A 219 -2.12 2.04 -28.88
C ASN A 219 -1.33 3.05 -28.08
N GLU A 220 -1.39 4.31 -28.49
CA GLU A 220 -0.71 5.42 -27.82
C GLU A 220 -1.74 6.35 -27.20
N TYR A 221 -1.57 6.63 -25.90
CA TYR A 221 -2.53 7.49 -25.21
C TYR A 221 -1.93 8.09 -23.94
N SER A 222 -2.61 9.11 -23.43
CA SER A 222 -2.27 9.74 -22.18
C SER A 222 -3.43 9.69 -21.22
N LEU A 223 -3.15 9.35 -19.98
CA LEU A 223 -4.06 9.33 -18.86
C LEU A 223 -3.79 10.51 -17.94
N TYR A 224 -4.84 11.19 -17.52
CA TYR A 224 -4.80 12.32 -16.60
C TYR A 224 -5.69 11.99 -15.42
N ARG A 225 -5.16 12.10 -14.20
CA ARG A 225 -5.93 11.91 -12.98
C ARG A 225 -5.71 13.07 -12.03
N ASN A 226 -6.81 13.68 -11.59
CA ASN A 226 -6.80 14.68 -10.55
C ASN A 226 -7.71 14.24 -9.41
N ARG A 227 -7.22 14.38 -8.18
CA ARG A 227 -7.93 14.06 -6.95
C ARG A 227 -7.77 15.21 -5.98
N VAL A 228 -8.85 15.57 -5.29
CA VAL A 228 -8.85 16.59 -4.23
C VAL A 228 -9.68 16.05 -3.08
N TRP A 229 -9.16 16.11 -1.87
CA TRP A 229 -9.88 15.68 -0.67
C TRP A 229 -9.85 16.71 0.45
N VAL A 230 -10.87 16.64 1.26
CA VAL A 230 -11.00 17.36 2.53
C VAL A 230 -11.25 16.32 3.61
N ASP A 231 -10.47 16.39 4.67
CA ASP A 231 -10.58 15.54 5.87
C ASP A 231 -10.82 16.45 7.07
N ALA A 232 -12.01 16.37 7.64
CA ALA A 232 -12.45 17.21 8.74
C ALA A 232 -12.77 16.37 9.97
N TRP A 233 -12.22 16.76 11.12
CA TRP A 233 -12.42 16.14 12.42
C TRP A 233 -13.12 17.10 13.38
N TYR A 234 -14.09 16.58 14.10
CA TYR A 234 -14.65 17.20 15.30
C TYR A 234 -14.24 16.35 16.51
N THR A 235 -13.27 16.82 17.26
CA THR A 235 -12.59 16.07 18.32
C THR A 235 -12.15 14.68 17.83
N GLU A 236 -12.21 13.67 18.68
CA GLU A 236 -12.05 12.25 18.31
C GLU A 236 -13.38 11.54 18.04
N GLN A 237 -14.50 12.28 18.07
CA GLN A 237 -15.83 11.70 18.00
C GLN A 237 -16.30 11.48 16.56
N PHE A 238 -16.02 12.45 15.69
CA PHE A 238 -16.50 12.43 14.33
C PHE A 238 -15.41 12.83 13.34
N ARG A 239 -15.36 12.14 12.24
CA ARG A 239 -14.58 12.49 11.05
C ARG A 239 -15.47 12.49 9.84
N VAL A 240 -15.33 13.48 8.96
CA VAL A 240 -15.97 13.52 7.66
C VAL A 240 -14.88 13.65 6.60
N VAL A 241 -14.90 12.78 5.60
CA VAL A 241 -14.01 12.84 4.45
C VAL A 241 -14.82 12.96 3.18
N GLY A 242 -14.47 13.95 2.36
CA GLY A 242 -14.97 14.09 0.99
C GLY A 242 -13.80 14.10 0.02
N GLU A 243 -13.86 13.29 -1.04
CA GLU A 243 -12.87 13.26 -2.10
C GLU A 243 -13.52 13.24 -3.47
N PHE A 244 -13.03 14.10 -4.33
CA PHE A 244 -13.40 14.18 -5.74
C PHE A 244 -12.28 13.60 -6.61
N ILE A 245 -12.67 12.90 -7.70
CA ILE A 245 -11.76 12.39 -8.72
C ILE A 245 -12.21 12.82 -10.12
N SER A 246 -11.24 13.16 -10.96
CA SER A 246 -11.41 13.28 -12.42
C SER A 246 -10.32 12.46 -13.10
N ALA A 247 -10.73 11.48 -13.89
CA ALA A 247 -9.86 10.60 -14.66
C ALA A 247 -10.20 10.72 -16.15
N LEU A 248 -9.25 11.17 -16.95
CA LEU A 248 -9.42 11.42 -18.39
C LEU A 248 -8.41 10.59 -19.19
N ALA A 249 -8.79 10.22 -20.42
CA ALA A 249 -7.92 9.53 -21.36
C ALA A 249 -8.03 10.20 -22.73
N TYR A 250 -6.90 10.38 -23.40
CA TYR A 250 -6.81 11.03 -24.72
C TYR A 250 -5.80 10.32 -25.62
N GLY A 251 -6.09 10.28 -26.91
CA GLY A 251 -5.19 9.76 -27.93
C GLY A 251 -5.30 8.25 -28.14
N ASN A 252 -6.17 7.55 -27.42
CA ASN A 252 -6.32 6.10 -27.53
C ASN A 252 -6.80 5.66 -28.92
N GLU A 253 -6.15 4.65 -29.46
CA GLU A 253 -6.53 4.01 -30.74
C GLU A 253 -7.44 2.78 -30.53
N LYS A 254 -7.29 2.12 -29.37
CA LYS A 254 -8.18 1.04 -28.93
C LYS A 254 -9.31 1.57 -28.05
N GLU A 255 -10.39 0.83 -27.96
CA GLU A 255 -11.50 1.14 -27.06
C GLU A 255 -11.01 1.28 -25.61
N LEU A 256 -11.48 2.33 -24.93
CA LEU A 256 -11.17 2.60 -23.52
C LEU A 256 -11.72 1.48 -22.64
N LEU A 257 -10.93 1.12 -21.64
CA LEU A 257 -11.40 0.26 -20.56
C LEU A 257 -12.21 1.06 -19.54
N PRO A 258 -13.12 0.44 -18.79
CA PRO A 258 -13.85 1.11 -17.70
C PRO A 258 -12.94 1.73 -16.63
N ILE A 259 -11.68 1.29 -16.56
CA ILE A 259 -10.67 1.80 -15.62
C ILE A 259 -9.90 3.02 -16.15
N ASP A 260 -10.09 3.43 -17.40
CA ASP A 260 -9.31 4.49 -18.04
C ASP A 260 -9.95 5.87 -17.84
N LYS A 261 -11.28 5.94 -17.76
CA LYS A 261 -12.01 7.21 -17.77
C LYS A 261 -13.13 7.24 -16.74
N ASN A 262 -13.15 8.33 -15.94
CA ASN A 262 -14.23 8.75 -15.07
C ASN A 262 -14.16 10.29 -14.98
N THR A 263 -15.02 10.98 -15.70
CA THR A 263 -14.81 12.41 -15.97
C THR A 263 -14.92 13.27 -14.71
N ALA A 264 -15.85 12.94 -13.82
CA ALA A 264 -16.06 13.68 -12.58
C ALA A 264 -16.88 12.83 -11.60
N ALA A 265 -16.31 12.41 -10.51
CA ALA A 265 -16.99 11.55 -9.55
C ALA A 265 -16.61 11.84 -8.10
N ILE A 266 -17.47 11.45 -7.18
CA ILE A 266 -17.15 11.36 -5.77
C ILE A 266 -16.46 10.03 -5.54
N GLN A 267 -15.15 10.09 -5.24
CA GLN A 267 -14.34 8.91 -4.95
C GLN A 267 -14.57 8.38 -3.54
N ASN A 268 -14.56 9.29 -2.57
CA ASN A 268 -14.84 8.99 -1.17
C ASN A 268 -15.80 10.02 -0.61
N LEU A 269 -16.78 9.57 0.16
CA LEU A 269 -17.68 10.42 0.95
C LEU A 269 -18.19 9.58 2.11
N PHE A 270 -17.61 9.76 3.29
CA PHE A 270 -17.97 8.98 4.46
C PHE A 270 -17.87 9.76 5.75
N VAL A 271 -18.52 9.22 6.77
CA VAL A 271 -18.43 9.68 8.15
C VAL A 271 -17.88 8.52 9.01
N ASP A 272 -16.90 8.82 9.86
CA ASP A 272 -16.45 7.95 10.95
C ASP A 272 -17.06 8.44 12.25
N VAL A 273 -17.60 7.52 13.02
CA VAL A 273 -18.17 7.77 14.35
C VAL A 273 -17.42 6.90 15.36
N ASN A 274 -16.87 7.52 16.39
CA ASN A 274 -16.31 6.80 17.53
C ASN A 274 -17.41 6.09 18.30
N VAL A 275 -17.27 4.76 18.46
CA VAL A 275 -18.25 3.90 19.15
C VAL A 275 -17.74 3.41 20.50
N GLY A 276 -16.57 3.89 20.94
CA GLY A 276 -16.04 3.59 22.26
C GLY A 276 -14.54 3.29 22.26
N THR A 277 -14.01 3.08 23.45
CA THR A 277 -12.60 2.78 23.71
C THR A 277 -12.46 1.36 24.25
N TYR A 278 -11.68 0.53 23.58
CA TYR A 278 -11.42 -0.86 23.93
C TYR A 278 -9.92 -1.10 24.09
N GLY A 279 -9.48 -1.57 25.25
CA GLY A 279 -8.05 -1.76 25.55
C GLY A 279 -7.22 -0.47 25.41
N GLY A 280 -7.80 0.70 25.77
CA GLY A 280 -7.14 2.00 25.63
C GLY A 280 -7.11 2.56 24.20
N ASN A 281 -7.73 1.90 23.21
CA ASN A 281 -7.74 2.30 21.83
C ASN A 281 -9.18 2.54 21.33
N LEU A 282 -9.36 3.55 20.48
CA LEU A 282 -10.66 3.92 19.94
C LEU A 282 -11.12 2.96 18.83
N ALA A 283 -12.41 2.69 18.79
CA ALA A 283 -13.06 1.97 17.72
C ALA A 283 -14.03 2.89 16.97
N TYR A 284 -14.12 2.70 15.67
CA TYR A 284 -14.94 3.51 14.79
C TYR A 284 -15.87 2.68 13.93
N VAL A 285 -17.00 3.26 13.60
CA VAL A 285 -17.87 2.81 12.52
C VAL A 285 -17.83 3.86 11.41
N ARG A 286 -17.45 3.44 10.20
CA ARG A 286 -17.49 4.23 8.97
C ARG A 286 -18.72 3.89 8.17
N VAL A 287 -19.41 4.90 7.68
CA VAL A 287 -20.57 4.76 6.80
C VAL A 287 -20.40 5.66 5.59
N GLY A 288 -20.63 5.12 4.41
CA GLY A 288 -20.56 5.86 3.16
C GLY A 288 -19.66 5.24 2.10
N ARG A 289 -19.30 6.06 1.10
CA ARG A 289 -18.42 5.67 -0.01
C ARG A 289 -16.97 5.75 0.44
N GLN A 290 -16.23 4.67 0.31
CA GLN A 290 -14.90 4.50 0.89
C GLN A 290 -14.01 3.55 0.09
N GLU A 291 -12.73 3.82 0.07
CA GLU A 291 -11.73 2.88 -0.39
C GLU A 291 -11.51 1.76 0.64
N LEU A 292 -11.32 0.53 0.17
CA LEU A 292 -10.85 -0.59 0.98
C LEU A 292 -9.43 -0.96 0.57
N LEU A 293 -8.53 -0.91 1.54
CA LEU A 293 -7.13 -1.24 1.34
C LEU A 293 -6.67 -2.14 2.50
N PHE A 294 -6.28 -3.36 2.17
CA PHE A 294 -5.77 -4.32 3.15
C PHE A 294 -4.39 -4.82 2.74
N VAL A 295 -3.49 -4.72 3.63
CA VAL A 295 -2.05 -5.01 3.66
C VAL A 295 -1.40 -5.44 2.34
N SER A 296 -1.62 -6.69 1.90
CA SER A 296 -1.00 -7.23 0.67
C SER A 296 -1.66 -6.78 -0.62
N GLN A 297 -2.90 -6.31 -0.56
CA GLN A 297 -3.74 -5.96 -1.72
C GLN A 297 -3.93 -7.11 -2.74
N ARG A 298 -3.63 -8.35 -2.35
CA ARG A 298 -3.79 -9.52 -3.23
C ARG A 298 -5.24 -9.89 -3.49
N LEU A 299 -6.16 -9.54 -2.57
CA LEU A 299 -7.60 -9.80 -2.71
C LEU A 299 -8.46 -8.55 -2.61
N ILE A 300 -8.01 -7.50 -1.90
CA ILE A 300 -8.74 -6.24 -1.72
C ILE A 300 -7.77 -5.09 -1.94
N SER A 301 -8.07 -4.24 -2.92
CA SER A 301 -7.23 -3.09 -3.24
C SER A 301 -8.04 -1.93 -3.83
N THR A 302 -7.46 -0.76 -3.77
CA THR A 302 -7.95 0.44 -4.43
C THR A 302 -7.67 0.44 -5.95
N ALA A 303 -6.95 -0.54 -6.47
CA ALA A 303 -6.50 -0.62 -7.86
C ALA A 303 -5.82 0.68 -8.33
N ASP A 304 -4.82 1.16 -7.61
CA ASP A 304 -4.23 2.50 -7.83
C ASP A 304 -3.55 2.69 -9.20
N TRP A 305 -3.17 1.59 -9.87
CA TRP A 305 -2.68 1.64 -11.25
C TRP A 305 -3.76 2.08 -12.25
N ALA A 306 -5.02 1.66 -12.05
CA ALA A 306 -6.14 2.14 -12.86
C ALA A 306 -6.24 3.67 -12.79
N ASN A 307 -6.59 4.32 -13.89
CA ASN A 307 -6.80 5.76 -13.89
C ASN A 307 -7.99 6.15 -13.00
N THR A 308 -9.04 5.32 -12.99
CA THR A 308 -10.12 5.34 -12.00
C THR A 308 -9.73 4.46 -10.82
N ARG A 309 -9.84 4.92 -9.59
CA ARG A 309 -9.60 4.08 -8.41
C ARG A 309 -10.88 3.32 -8.04
N ARG A 310 -10.70 2.15 -7.42
CA ARG A 310 -11.82 1.35 -6.93
C ARG A 310 -12.29 1.87 -5.59
N THR A 311 -13.60 2.04 -5.44
CA THR A 311 -14.24 2.40 -4.18
C THR A 311 -15.49 1.56 -3.95
N PHE A 312 -16.00 1.57 -2.73
CA PHE A 312 -17.15 0.81 -2.27
C PHE A 312 -18.08 1.71 -1.47
N GLU A 313 -19.36 1.36 -1.39
CA GLU A 313 -20.31 2.04 -0.53
C GLU A 313 -20.91 1.06 0.48
N GLY A 314 -20.94 1.46 1.76
CA GLY A 314 -21.49 0.62 2.82
C GLY A 314 -20.96 0.97 4.20
N VAL A 315 -20.82 -0.04 5.05
CA VAL A 315 -20.44 0.10 6.46
C VAL A 315 -19.17 -0.67 6.75
N ARG A 316 -18.27 -0.08 7.54
CA ARG A 316 -17.03 -0.68 8.05
C ARG A 316 -16.87 -0.34 9.52
N GLY A 317 -16.74 -1.34 10.39
CA GLY A 317 -16.26 -1.17 11.75
C GLY A 317 -14.77 -1.47 11.82
N PHE A 318 -14.01 -0.68 12.56
CA PHE A 318 -12.57 -0.93 12.71
C PHE A 318 -12.03 -0.47 14.06
N TRP A 319 -11.01 -1.21 14.50
CA TRP A 319 -10.28 -0.93 15.71
C TRP A 319 -8.79 -1.08 15.44
N ARG A 320 -7.97 -0.19 16.02
CA ARG A 320 -6.52 -0.14 15.80
C ARG A 320 -5.78 -0.10 17.12
N SER A 321 -4.75 -0.93 17.23
CA SER A 321 -3.78 -0.87 18.35
C SER A 321 -2.35 -0.99 17.83
N THR A 322 -1.39 -0.89 18.71
CA THR A 322 0.03 -1.07 18.34
C THR A 322 0.34 -2.50 17.91
N SER A 323 -0.34 -3.51 18.46
CA SER A 323 -0.06 -4.93 18.21
C SER A 323 -1.06 -5.59 17.27
N MET A 324 -2.26 -5.02 17.09
CA MET A 324 -3.33 -5.66 16.33
C MET A 324 -4.25 -4.61 15.71
N ASP A 325 -4.72 -4.88 14.49
CA ASP A 325 -5.85 -4.22 13.85
C ASP A 325 -6.98 -5.23 13.67
N PHE A 326 -8.21 -4.74 13.71
CA PHE A 326 -9.40 -5.53 13.40
C PHE A 326 -10.37 -4.71 12.57
N ASP A 327 -10.90 -5.32 11.51
CA ASP A 327 -11.87 -4.75 10.59
C ASP A 327 -13.01 -5.71 10.34
N VAL A 328 -14.24 -5.17 10.26
CA VAL A 328 -15.40 -5.87 9.73
C VAL A 328 -16.11 -4.93 8.76
N PHE A 329 -16.62 -5.43 7.65
CA PHE A 329 -17.30 -4.60 6.67
C PHE A 329 -18.39 -5.34 5.90
N CYS A 330 -19.35 -4.55 5.41
CA CYS A 330 -20.36 -4.97 4.44
C CYS A 330 -20.59 -3.82 3.47
N VAL A 331 -20.22 -4.02 2.21
CA VAL A 331 -20.17 -2.98 1.19
C VAL A 331 -20.59 -3.52 -0.18
N SER A 332 -20.92 -2.61 -1.09
CA SER A 332 -21.12 -2.87 -2.53
C SER A 332 -20.12 -2.07 -3.35
N PRO A 333 -19.60 -2.61 -4.47
CA PRO A 333 -18.67 -1.87 -5.33
C PRO A 333 -19.37 -0.72 -6.02
N VAL A 334 -18.61 0.36 -6.27
CA VAL A 334 -19.05 1.49 -7.08
C VAL A 334 -18.51 1.29 -8.49
N ILE A 335 -19.37 1.45 -9.49
CA ILE A 335 -19.02 1.28 -10.90
C ILE A 335 -18.76 2.66 -11.52
N PRO A 336 -17.54 2.92 -12.00
CA PRO A 336 -17.22 4.16 -12.70
C PRO A 336 -18.09 4.36 -13.95
N ASP A 337 -18.61 5.58 -14.15
CA ASP A 337 -19.36 5.95 -15.34
C ASP A 337 -18.71 7.16 -16.01
N THR A 338 -18.57 7.09 -17.34
CA THR A 338 -17.89 8.15 -18.11
C THR A 338 -18.76 9.39 -18.36
N THR A 339 -20.06 9.33 -18.10
CA THR A 339 -21.06 10.31 -18.53
C THR A 339 -21.92 10.89 -17.40
N LYS A 340 -22.05 10.15 -16.30
CA LYS A 340 -22.85 10.54 -15.12
C LYS A 340 -22.08 10.21 -13.83
N GLN A 341 -22.67 10.52 -12.68
CA GLN A 341 -22.13 10.11 -11.39
C GLN A 341 -22.13 8.58 -11.27
N ASP A 342 -21.11 8.06 -10.60
CA ASP A 342 -20.92 6.63 -10.40
C ASP A 342 -22.06 6.02 -9.58
N ASP A 343 -22.57 4.89 -10.06
CA ASP A 343 -23.62 4.14 -9.38
C ASP A 343 -23.03 3.02 -8.51
N VAL A 344 -23.74 2.68 -7.46
CA VAL A 344 -23.43 1.53 -6.60
C VAL A 344 -24.06 0.27 -7.20
N ASP A 345 -23.26 -0.75 -7.44
CA ASP A 345 -23.78 -2.06 -7.84
C ASP A 345 -24.32 -2.81 -6.62
N ARG A 346 -25.61 -2.67 -6.36
CA ARG A 346 -26.29 -3.28 -5.19
C ARG A 346 -26.56 -4.78 -5.38
N ASP A 347 -26.41 -5.30 -6.58
CA ASP A 347 -26.52 -6.74 -6.88
C ASP A 347 -25.24 -7.49 -6.49
N ILE A 348 -24.16 -6.75 -6.19
CA ILE A 348 -22.93 -7.29 -5.62
C ILE A 348 -22.81 -6.85 -4.17
N LYS A 349 -22.68 -7.82 -3.25
CA LYS A 349 -22.38 -7.58 -1.84
C LYS A 349 -21.03 -8.20 -1.49
N PHE A 350 -20.21 -7.42 -0.84
CA PHE A 350 -18.90 -7.85 -0.38
C PHE A 350 -18.80 -7.61 1.14
N LEU A 351 -18.55 -8.66 1.86
CA LEU A 351 -18.45 -8.62 3.32
C LEU A 351 -17.15 -9.27 3.78
N GLY A 352 -16.66 -8.88 4.93
CA GLY A 352 -15.43 -9.45 5.45
C GLY A 352 -15.15 -9.12 6.89
N ALA A 353 -14.27 -9.96 7.46
CA ALA A 353 -13.59 -9.72 8.72
C ALA A 353 -12.08 -9.92 8.50
N TRP A 354 -11.28 -9.01 8.98
CA TRP A 354 -9.83 -9.03 8.82
C TRP A 354 -9.15 -8.68 10.15
N ALA A 355 -8.22 -9.52 10.58
CA ALA A 355 -7.36 -9.27 11.73
C ALA A 355 -5.90 -9.26 11.28
N THR A 356 -5.16 -8.23 11.67
CA THR A 356 -3.72 -8.09 11.43
C THR A 356 -3.00 -8.03 12.76
N PHE A 357 -2.14 -9.00 13.04
CA PHE A 357 -1.29 -9.04 14.22
C PHE A 357 0.13 -8.59 13.83
N ARG A 358 0.80 -7.87 14.73
CA ARG A 358 2.13 -7.30 14.50
C ARG A 358 3.14 -7.74 15.55
N PRO A 359 3.66 -8.97 15.47
CA PRO A 359 4.90 -9.30 16.16
C PRO A 359 6.05 -8.39 15.65
N VAL A 360 7.15 -8.33 16.39
CA VAL A 360 8.28 -7.49 16.01
C VAL A 360 8.77 -7.89 14.61
N ASN A 361 8.88 -6.91 13.69
CA ASN A 361 9.34 -7.06 12.31
C ASN A 361 8.50 -7.99 11.42
N GLN A 362 7.31 -8.37 11.86
CA GLN A 362 6.48 -9.37 11.18
C GLN A 362 5.02 -8.93 11.15
N VAL A 363 4.25 -9.52 10.26
CA VAL A 363 2.80 -9.35 10.13
C VAL A 363 2.15 -10.70 9.97
N VAL A 364 1.10 -10.95 10.73
CA VAL A 364 0.20 -12.10 10.57
C VAL A 364 -1.18 -11.58 10.27
N ASP A 365 -1.71 -11.90 9.10
CA ASP A 365 -3.09 -11.61 8.73
C ASP A 365 -3.91 -12.89 8.79
N VAL A 366 -5.13 -12.79 9.29
CA VAL A 366 -6.17 -13.83 9.21
C VAL A 366 -7.46 -13.18 8.78
N TYR A 367 -8.13 -13.73 7.78
CA TYR A 367 -9.31 -13.11 7.24
C TYR A 367 -10.36 -14.06 6.70
N TYR A 368 -11.59 -13.57 6.71
CA TYR A 368 -12.74 -14.13 6.03
C TYR A 368 -13.32 -13.08 5.09
N LEU A 369 -13.64 -13.48 3.84
CA LEU A 369 -14.27 -12.63 2.83
C LEU A 369 -15.42 -13.38 2.16
N GLY A 370 -16.58 -12.74 2.06
CA GLY A 370 -17.76 -13.24 1.39
C GLY A 370 -18.13 -12.37 0.20
N LEU A 371 -18.35 -12.97 -0.96
CA LEU A 371 -18.81 -12.30 -2.19
C LEU A 371 -20.12 -12.91 -2.66
N GLN A 372 -21.18 -12.11 -2.63
CA GLN A 372 -22.46 -12.41 -3.27
C GLN A 372 -22.59 -11.56 -4.53
N ASP A 373 -22.88 -12.19 -5.67
CA ASP A 373 -22.95 -11.53 -6.98
C ASP A 373 -24.12 -12.12 -7.79
N ASP A 374 -25.16 -11.33 -7.92
CA ASP A 374 -26.39 -11.67 -8.63
C ASP A 374 -26.35 -11.26 -10.13
N THR A 375 -25.19 -10.75 -10.61
CA THR A 375 -25.04 -10.21 -11.98
C THR A 375 -24.61 -11.24 -13.02
N LEU A 376 -24.36 -12.50 -12.62
CA LEU A 376 -23.83 -13.51 -13.53
C LEU A 376 -24.77 -13.80 -14.71
N THR A 377 -24.25 -13.65 -15.93
CA THR A 377 -25.02 -13.87 -17.16
C THR A 377 -25.08 -15.34 -17.60
N GLY A 378 -24.48 -16.25 -16.82
CA GLY A 378 -24.44 -17.69 -17.08
C GLY A 378 -23.14 -18.34 -16.64
N ASP A 379 -22.98 -19.63 -16.97
CA ASP A 379 -21.75 -20.37 -16.72
C ASP A 379 -20.63 -19.93 -17.68
N ARG A 380 -19.41 -19.74 -17.18
CA ARG A 380 -18.28 -19.26 -17.99
C ARG A 380 -17.85 -20.23 -19.10
N TYR A 381 -18.18 -21.51 -18.97
CA TYR A 381 -17.80 -22.56 -19.92
C TYR A 381 -18.94 -22.96 -20.86
N VAL A 382 -20.19 -22.70 -20.47
CA VAL A 382 -21.39 -23.14 -21.18
C VAL A 382 -22.28 -21.94 -21.45
N THR A 383 -22.21 -21.41 -22.67
CA THR A 383 -22.92 -20.18 -23.09
C THR A 383 -24.46 -20.30 -23.07
N THR A 384 -24.99 -21.51 -23.03
CA THR A 384 -26.44 -21.79 -22.96
C THR A 384 -26.94 -21.93 -21.51
N ALA A 385 -26.05 -21.86 -20.52
CA ALA A 385 -26.46 -21.93 -19.12
C ALA A 385 -27.30 -20.70 -18.73
N PRO A 386 -28.32 -20.86 -17.86
CA PRO A 386 -29.13 -19.75 -17.41
C PRO A 386 -28.32 -18.75 -16.59
N LYS A 387 -28.84 -17.53 -16.48
CA LYS A 387 -28.32 -16.56 -15.49
C LYS A 387 -28.35 -17.18 -14.11
N GLY A 388 -27.38 -16.85 -13.29
CA GLY A 388 -27.23 -17.43 -11.96
C GLY A 388 -26.59 -16.45 -10.98
N LYS A 389 -26.41 -16.94 -9.78
CA LYS A 389 -25.79 -16.22 -8.68
C LYS A 389 -24.44 -16.83 -8.34
N ARG A 390 -23.60 -16.03 -7.74
CA ARG A 390 -22.36 -16.47 -7.10
C ARG A 390 -22.43 -16.14 -5.62
N ASP A 391 -22.08 -17.11 -4.80
CA ASP A 391 -21.90 -16.95 -3.36
C ASP A 391 -20.61 -17.68 -2.99
N ILE A 392 -19.55 -16.92 -2.75
CA ILE A 392 -18.19 -17.42 -2.47
C ILE A 392 -17.74 -16.96 -1.10
N HIS A 393 -17.26 -17.92 -0.32
CA HIS A 393 -16.61 -17.70 0.97
C HIS A 393 -15.11 -17.99 0.85
N THR A 394 -14.29 -17.02 1.21
CA THR A 394 -12.82 -17.11 1.19
C THR A 394 -12.29 -17.02 2.60
N PHE A 395 -11.47 -17.98 3.00
CA PHE A 395 -10.66 -17.94 4.22
C PHE A 395 -9.20 -17.87 3.83
N GLY A 396 -8.43 -17.00 4.49
CA GLY A 396 -7.02 -16.87 4.22
C GLY A 396 -6.21 -16.47 5.43
N ALA A 397 -4.91 -16.76 5.34
CA ALA A 397 -3.92 -16.34 6.30
C ALA A 397 -2.62 -15.97 5.58
N ARG A 398 -1.92 -14.97 6.11
CA ARG A 398 -0.63 -14.49 5.60
C ARG A 398 0.36 -14.33 6.76
N TYR A 399 1.61 -14.67 6.50
CA TYR A 399 2.73 -14.42 7.37
C TYR A 399 3.86 -13.79 6.56
N ALA A 400 4.26 -12.58 6.93
CA ALA A 400 5.24 -11.81 6.19
C ALA A 400 6.12 -10.97 7.12
N GLY A 401 7.33 -10.66 6.67
CA GLY A 401 8.26 -9.84 7.45
C GLY A 401 9.71 -10.07 7.06
N ASN A 402 10.59 -9.78 8.02
CA ASN A 402 12.01 -10.04 7.87
C ASN A 402 12.64 -10.57 9.16
N GLU A 403 13.70 -11.34 8.98
CA GLU A 403 14.60 -11.79 10.04
C GLU A 403 16.04 -11.45 9.62
N GLY A 404 16.58 -10.36 10.20
CA GLY A 404 17.82 -9.78 9.70
C GLY A 404 17.71 -9.42 8.21
N PRO A 405 18.64 -9.90 7.36
CA PRO A 405 18.60 -9.64 5.92
C PRO A 405 17.61 -10.53 5.15
N PHE A 406 17.04 -11.56 5.77
CA PHE A 406 16.11 -12.48 5.14
C PHE A 406 14.70 -11.89 5.15
N LEU A 407 14.04 -11.93 4.01
CA LEU A 407 12.68 -11.42 3.78
C LEU A 407 11.78 -12.59 3.40
N PHE A 408 10.52 -12.55 3.82
CA PHE A 408 9.56 -13.60 3.48
C PHE A 408 8.13 -13.05 3.38
N ASP A 409 7.32 -13.68 2.51
CA ASP A 409 5.88 -13.40 2.36
C ASP A 409 5.17 -14.68 1.92
N ILE A 410 4.38 -15.24 2.82
CA ILE A 410 3.66 -16.50 2.62
C ILE A 410 2.18 -16.23 2.85
N GLU A 411 1.34 -16.53 1.88
CA GLU A 411 -0.10 -16.36 2.00
C GLU A 411 -0.84 -17.57 1.39
N GLY A 412 -1.85 -18.06 2.10
CA GLY A 412 -2.70 -19.16 1.65
C GLY A 412 -4.17 -18.80 1.73
N MET A 413 -4.97 -19.22 0.75
CA MET A 413 -6.39 -18.91 0.61
C MET A 413 -7.17 -20.12 0.13
N VAL A 414 -8.34 -20.35 0.70
CA VAL A 414 -9.28 -21.39 0.26
C VAL A 414 -10.66 -20.78 0.01
N GLN A 415 -11.35 -21.26 -1.01
CA GLN A 415 -12.67 -20.79 -1.40
C GLN A 415 -13.67 -21.94 -1.50
N GLY A 416 -14.84 -21.72 -0.96
CA GLY A 416 -16.02 -22.60 -1.08
C GLY A 416 -17.27 -21.80 -1.40
N GLY A 417 -18.35 -22.48 -1.75
CA GLY A 417 -19.63 -21.86 -2.06
C GLY A 417 -20.22 -22.33 -3.37
N THR A 418 -20.93 -21.45 -4.08
CA THR A 418 -21.59 -21.77 -5.34
C THR A 418 -21.37 -20.68 -6.39
N ALA A 419 -21.34 -21.07 -7.68
CA ALA A 419 -21.32 -20.16 -8.81
C ALA A 419 -22.18 -20.74 -9.94
N VAL A 420 -23.34 -20.10 -10.22
CA VAL A 420 -24.39 -20.64 -11.08
C VAL A 420 -24.83 -22.03 -10.54
N ASP A 421 -24.65 -23.09 -11.32
CA ASP A 421 -25.01 -24.48 -10.93
C ASP A 421 -23.78 -25.29 -10.45
N ARG A 422 -22.67 -24.64 -10.09
CA ARG A 422 -21.44 -25.31 -9.69
C ARG A 422 -21.11 -25.07 -8.22
N ASN A 423 -20.69 -26.12 -7.54
CA ASN A 423 -20.04 -25.99 -6.25
C ASN A 423 -18.60 -25.49 -6.44
N VAL A 424 -18.24 -24.44 -5.71
CA VAL A 424 -16.87 -23.86 -5.72
C VAL A 424 -15.99 -24.61 -4.73
N GLU A 425 -14.83 -25.08 -5.22
CA GLU A 425 -13.75 -25.67 -4.41
C GLU A 425 -12.42 -25.18 -4.96
N ALA A 426 -11.98 -24.00 -4.57
CA ALA A 426 -10.80 -23.35 -5.12
C ALA A 426 -9.79 -22.98 -4.03
N HIS A 427 -8.55 -22.80 -4.44
CA HIS A 427 -7.48 -22.37 -3.54
C HIS A 427 -6.40 -21.59 -4.29
N ALA A 428 -5.69 -20.74 -3.55
CA ALA A 428 -4.51 -20.05 -4.04
C ALA A 428 -3.47 -19.94 -2.92
N TYR A 429 -2.20 -19.81 -3.30
CA TYR A 429 -1.14 -19.54 -2.34
C TYR A 429 0.03 -18.81 -3.00
N THR A 430 0.76 -18.08 -2.19
CA THR A 430 2.00 -17.38 -2.53
C THR A 430 3.08 -17.79 -1.56
N LEU A 431 4.25 -18.13 -2.09
CA LEU A 431 5.47 -18.42 -1.34
C LEU A 431 6.58 -17.52 -1.88
N SER A 432 7.05 -16.59 -1.07
CA SER A 432 8.10 -15.65 -1.46
C SER A 432 9.20 -15.61 -0.41
N ALA A 433 10.44 -15.66 -0.86
CA ALA A 433 11.61 -15.47 -0.01
C ALA A 433 12.55 -14.46 -0.67
N GLY A 434 13.20 -13.65 0.14
CA GLY A 434 14.09 -12.61 -0.32
C GLY A 434 15.31 -12.43 0.58
N TYR A 435 16.26 -11.66 0.07
CA TYR A 435 17.47 -11.30 0.79
C TYR A 435 17.86 -9.86 0.46
N GLU A 436 18.13 -9.05 1.50
CA GLU A 436 18.60 -7.67 1.37
C GLU A 436 20.09 -7.60 1.72
N LEU A 437 20.90 -7.04 0.82
CA LEU A 437 22.30 -6.71 1.11
C LEU A 437 22.36 -5.35 1.83
N GLN A 438 22.10 -5.34 3.12
CA GLN A 438 21.91 -4.13 3.94
C GLN A 438 23.13 -3.20 3.97
N GLU A 439 24.35 -3.79 3.93
CA GLU A 439 25.62 -3.05 3.99
C GLU A 439 26.08 -2.53 2.62
N HIS A 440 25.45 -2.99 1.53
CA HIS A 440 25.81 -2.53 0.18
C HIS A 440 25.27 -1.12 -0.07
N ALA A 441 26.03 -0.27 -0.74
CA ALA A 441 25.66 1.14 -0.99
C ALA A 441 24.31 1.32 -1.69
N TRP A 442 23.92 0.40 -2.56
CA TRP A 442 22.64 0.41 -3.28
C TRP A 442 21.56 -0.43 -2.62
N ARG A 443 21.85 -1.09 -1.50
CA ARG A 443 20.95 -1.95 -0.71
C ARG A 443 20.07 -2.87 -1.57
N PRO A 444 20.65 -3.69 -2.48
CA PRO A 444 19.87 -4.55 -3.35
C PRO A 444 19.04 -5.55 -2.56
N GLN A 445 17.78 -5.68 -2.96
CA GLN A 445 16.88 -6.73 -2.50
C GLN A 445 16.62 -7.71 -3.63
N PHE A 446 16.80 -8.98 -3.36
CA PHE A 446 16.54 -10.10 -4.26
C PHE A 446 15.36 -10.89 -3.73
N TRP A 447 14.41 -11.21 -4.61
CA TRP A 447 13.26 -12.03 -4.27
C TRP A 447 13.09 -13.14 -5.27
N LEU A 448 12.72 -14.32 -4.78
CA LEU A 448 12.23 -15.44 -5.57
C LEU A 448 10.89 -15.86 -5.01
N GLY A 449 9.96 -16.21 -5.88
CA GLY A 449 8.65 -16.62 -5.43
C GLY A 449 7.91 -17.52 -6.41
N TYR A 450 6.85 -18.11 -5.87
CA TYR A 450 5.91 -18.93 -6.59
C TYR A 450 4.50 -18.59 -6.17
N ASP A 451 3.69 -18.18 -7.14
CA ASP A 451 2.27 -17.92 -6.99
C ASP A 451 1.46 -19.02 -7.68
N TYR A 452 0.46 -19.53 -7.01
CA TYR A 452 -0.47 -20.51 -7.54
C TYR A 452 -1.91 -20.09 -7.30
N ALA A 453 -2.75 -20.20 -8.32
CA ALA A 453 -4.20 -20.11 -8.20
C ALA A 453 -4.85 -21.24 -9.00
N SER A 454 -5.71 -22.01 -8.36
CA SER A 454 -6.36 -23.18 -8.95
C SER A 454 -7.26 -22.83 -10.15
N GLY A 455 -7.45 -23.78 -11.04
CA GLY A 455 -8.30 -23.70 -12.22
C GLY A 455 -9.19 -24.94 -12.39
N THR A 456 -10.19 -24.84 -13.24
CA THR A 456 -11.14 -25.90 -13.54
C THR A 456 -10.64 -26.78 -14.69
N GLY A 457 -10.28 -28.01 -14.39
CA GLY A 457 -9.84 -29.00 -15.39
C GLY A 457 -10.98 -29.65 -16.18
N ASP A 458 -12.16 -29.72 -15.59
CA ASP A 458 -13.38 -30.25 -16.21
C ASP A 458 -14.44 -29.15 -16.39
N PRO A 459 -14.62 -28.63 -17.62
CA PRO A 459 -15.61 -27.60 -17.92
C PRO A 459 -17.03 -28.16 -18.13
N THR A 460 -17.30 -29.44 -17.89
CA THR A 460 -18.62 -30.04 -18.04
C THR A 460 -19.63 -29.36 -17.12
N LEU A 461 -20.85 -29.15 -17.59
CA LEU A 461 -21.92 -28.57 -16.80
C LEU A 461 -22.20 -29.43 -15.53
N GLY A 462 -22.37 -28.78 -14.40
CA GLY A 462 -22.57 -29.45 -13.09
C GLY A 462 -21.29 -29.97 -12.43
N ALA A 463 -20.13 -29.91 -13.10
CA ALA A 463 -18.85 -30.18 -12.46
C ALA A 463 -18.47 -29.07 -11.45
N LYS A 464 -17.56 -29.39 -10.52
CA LYS A 464 -17.07 -28.41 -9.55
C LYS A 464 -16.34 -27.25 -10.24
N ASP A 465 -16.60 -26.02 -9.79
CA ASP A 465 -15.78 -24.85 -10.16
C ASP A 465 -14.56 -24.78 -9.23
N ARG A 466 -13.39 -25.04 -9.78
CA ARG A 466 -12.12 -24.99 -9.06
C ARG A 466 -11.27 -23.80 -9.44
N THR A 467 -11.82 -22.88 -10.23
CA THR A 467 -11.12 -21.65 -10.60
C THR A 467 -11.20 -20.65 -9.45
N PHE A 468 -10.05 -20.33 -8.89
CA PHE A 468 -9.96 -19.34 -7.82
C PHE A 468 -10.52 -17.99 -8.30
N ASN A 469 -11.30 -17.32 -7.46
CA ASN A 469 -11.79 -15.97 -7.71
C ASN A 469 -10.90 -14.97 -6.99
N GLN A 470 -10.24 -14.08 -7.73
CA GLN A 470 -9.31 -13.10 -7.16
C GLN A 470 -9.99 -11.94 -6.42
N LEU A 471 -11.33 -11.92 -6.33
CA LEU A 471 -12.12 -10.86 -5.71
C LEU A 471 -11.79 -9.48 -6.30
N PHE A 472 -11.33 -8.54 -5.48
CA PHE A 472 -11.00 -7.16 -5.85
C PHE A 472 -9.48 -6.89 -5.81
N ALA A 473 -8.70 -7.82 -6.33
CA ALA A 473 -7.24 -7.85 -6.30
C ALA A 473 -6.58 -6.63 -6.97
N PHE A 474 -5.30 -6.44 -6.64
CA PHE A 474 -4.33 -5.64 -7.39
C PHE A 474 -3.41 -6.59 -8.17
N GLY A 475 -3.82 -6.96 -9.39
CA GLY A 475 -3.07 -7.91 -10.23
C GLY A 475 -1.78 -7.33 -10.78
N HIS A 476 -1.82 -6.09 -11.22
CA HIS A 476 -0.75 -5.36 -11.92
C HIS A 476 0.65 -5.56 -11.32
N TYR A 477 0.80 -5.41 -10.03
CA TYR A 477 2.09 -5.56 -9.36
C TYR A 477 2.55 -7.02 -9.24
N TYR A 478 1.61 -7.95 -9.04
CA TYR A 478 1.92 -9.34 -8.69
C TYR A 478 2.08 -10.26 -9.89
N PHE A 479 1.51 -9.91 -11.05
CA PHE A 479 1.47 -10.74 -12.24
C PHE A 479 1.90 -9.99 -13.50
N GLY A 480 2.89 -9.11 -13.35
CA GLY A 480 3.46 -8.31 -14.43
C GLY A 480 2.64 -7.08 -14.81
N TYR A 481 3.31 -6.12 -15.39
CA TYR A 481 2.80 -4.77 -15.65
C TYR A 481 2.00 -4.67 -16.96
N LEU A 482 1.97 -5.73 -17.76
CA LEU A 482 1.13 -5.82 -18.97
C LEU A 482 -0.35 -6.10 -18.67
N ASP A 483 -0.71 -6.40 -17.41
CA ASP A 483 -2.08 -6.70 -16.98
C ASP A 483 -2.75 -7.89 -17.73
N LEU A 484 -1.96 -8.77 -18.31
CA LEU A 484 -2.43 -9.92 -19.08
C LEU A 484 -2.81 -11.12 -18.25
N VAL A 485 -2.30 -11.18 -17.01
CA VAL A 485 -2.44 -12.31 -16.10
C VAL A 485 -3.07 -11.85 -14.79
N GLY A 486 -4.02 -12.65 -14.26
CA GLY A 486 -4.64 -12.47 -12.96
C GLY A 486 -4.48 -13.72 -12.08
N ARG A 487 -4.86 -13.62 -10.81
CA ARG A 487 -4.78 -14.70 -9.82
C ARG A 487 -5.93 -15.71 -10.00
N GLN A 488 -6.02 -16.28 -11.19
CA GLN A 488 -7.03 -17.28 -11.57
C GLN A 488 -6.43 -18.27 -12.56
N ASN A 489 -6.52 -19.57 -12.28
CA ASN A 489 -5.97 -20.63 -13.14
C ASN A 489 -4.51 -20.42 -13.55
N ILE A 490 -3.65 -20.01 -12.63
CA ILE A 490 -2.27 -19.60 -12.94
C ILE A 490 -1.25 -20.23 -12.00
N GLN A 491 -0.07 -20.45 -12.53
CA GLN A 491 1.18 -20.72 -11.84
C GLN A 491 2.18 -19.68 -12.32
N ASP A 492 2.86 -19.03 -11.41
CA ASP A 492 3.88 -18.03 -11.71
C ASP A 492 5.15 -18.30 -10.89
N CYS A 493 6.24 -18.60 -11.57
CA CYS A 493 7.56 -18.58 -10.98
C CYS A 493 8.20 -17.23 -11.27
N TYR A 494 8.53 -16.45 -10.26
CA TYR A 494 9.07 -15.13 -10.47
C TYR A 494 10.37 -14.87 -9.72
N GLY A 495 11.16 -13.97 -10.29
CA GLY A 495 12.33 -13.36 -9.65
C GLY A 495 12.24 -11.85 -9.71
N GLN A 496 12.75 -11.18 -8.68
CA GLN A 496 12.68 -9.73 -8.59
C GLN A 496 13.93 -9.16 -7.93
N VAL A 497 14.41 -8.04 -8.46
CA VAL A 497 15.54 -7.27 -7.90
C VAL A 497 15.12 -5.83 -7.76
N ALA A 498 15.28 -5.26 -6.56
CA ALA A 498 15.18 -3.82 -6.35
C ALA A 498 16.53 -3.26 -5.93
N LEU A 499 16.86 -2.09 -6.48
CA LEU A 499 18.08 -1.35 -6.21
C LEU A 499 17.72 0.06 -5.76
N TYR A 500 18.47 0.60 -4.80
CA TYR A 500 18.30 1.94 -4.26
C TYR A 500 19.62 2.72 -4.36
N PRO A 501 20.04 3.14 -5.60
CA PRO A 501 21.32 3.82 -5.83
C PRO A 501 21.46 5.11 -5.02
N HIS A 502 20.34 5.81 -4.80
CA HIS A 502 20.21 6.97 -3.93
C HIS A 502 18.86 6.92 -3.19
N ASN A 503 18.71 7.72 -2.11
CA ASN A 503 17.44 7.82 -1.38
C ASN A 503 16.27 8.37 -2.22
N TRP A 504 16.57 8.88 -3.42
CA TRP A 504 15.58 9.47 -4.33
C TRP A 504 15.38 8.69 -5.63
N ILE A 505 16.04 7.55 -5.83
CA ILE A 505 15.83 6.70 -7.00
C ILE A 505 15.71 5.23 -6.59
N THR A 506 14.66 4.60 -7.08
CA THR A 506 14.43 3.15 -6.96
C THR A 506 14.39 2.53 -8.35
N VAL A 507 15.14 1.47 -8.55
CA VAL A 507 15.12 0.66 -9.79
C VAL A 507 14.59 -0.72 -9.45
N LEU A 508 13.65 -1.21 -10.24
CA LEU A 508 13.03 -2.52 -10.08
C LEU A 508 13.14 -3.30 -11.39
N ALA A 509 13.55 -4.55 -11.30
CA ALA A 509 13.46 -5.52 -12.39
C ALA A 509 12.69 -6.75 -11.89
N GLN A 510 11.71 -7.20 -12.68
CA GLN A 510 10.95 -8.42 -12.42
C GLN A 510 11.04 -9.35 -13.64
N TYR A 511 10.99 -10.64 -13.37
CA TYR A 511 10.84 -11.70 -14.35
C TYR A 511 9.76 -12.66 -13.89
N HIS A 512 8.84 -13.00 -14.76
CA HIS A 512 7.76 -13.92 -14.52
C HIS A 512 7.78 -15.06 -15.55
N HIS A 513 7.45 -16.27 -15.14
CA HIS A 513 7.15 -17.39 -16.02
C HIS A 513 5.76 -17.91 -15.72
N PHE A 514 4.82 -17.57 -16.59
CA PHE A 514 3.40 -17.87 -16.43
C PHE A 514 3.01 -19.19 -17.10
N ARG A 515 2.29 -20.02 -16.36
CA ARG A 515 1.69 -21.26 -16.86
C ARG A 515 0.28 -21.39 -16.32
N LEU A 516 -0.64 -21.89 -17.14
CA LEU A 516 -1.98 -22.22 -16.64
C LEU A 516 -1.92 -23.37 -15.64
N ALA A 517 -2.70 -23.31 -14.57
CA ALA A 517 -2.86 -24.43 -13.64
C ALA A 517 -3.62 -25.59 -14.30
N LYS A 518 -4.57 -25.30 -15.20
CA LYS A 518 -5.35 -26.27 -15.98
C LYS A 518 -5.48 -25.81 -17.43
N SER A 519 -5.06 -26.66 -18.37
CA SER A 519 -4.99 -26.35 -19.80
C SER A 519 -6.36 -26.14 -20.48
N ARG A 520 -7.45 -26.65 -19.88
CA ARG A 520 -8.82 -26.55 -20.43
C ARG A 520 -9.60 -25.35 -19.87
N ASP A 521 -9.07 -24.67 -18.89
CA ASP A 521 -9.62 -23.44 -18.33
C ASP A 521 -9.11 -22.21 -19.12
N PHE A 522 -9.63 -21.04 -18.80
CA PHE A 522 -9.23 -19.78 -19.42
C PHE A 522 -7.91 -19.25 -18.87
N LEU A 523 -7.24 -18.42 -19.65
CA LEU A 523 -6.36 -17.38 -19.16
C LEU A 523 -7.24 -16.20 -18.73
N TYR A 524 -6.97 -15.63 -17.55
CA TYR A 524 -7.68 -14.49 -16.98
C TYR A 524 -6.71 -13.31 -16.87
N ASN A 525 -7.18 -12.12 -17.24
CA ASN A 525 -6.38 -10.89 -17.11
C ASN A 525 -6.38 -10.35 -15.66
N ALA A 526 -5.64 -9.27 -15.41
CA ALA A 526 -5.54 -8.63 -14.08
C ALA A 526 -6.90 -8.19 -13.51
N ALA A 527 -7.90 -7.93 -14.35
CA ALA A 527 -9.27 -7.64 -13.91
C ALA A 527 -10.12 -8.91 -13.61
N GLY A 528 -9.53 -10.11 -13.74
CA GLY A 528 -10.23 -11.38 -13.55
C GLY A 528 -11.18 -11.76 -14.70
N LYS A 529 -11.07 -11.09 -15.85
CA LYS A 529 -11.89 -11.41 -17.02
C LYS A 529 -11.23 -12.51 -17.86
N PRO A 530 -11.99 -13.52 -18.34
CA PRO A 530 -11.47 -14.55 -19.22
C PRO A 530 -11.08 -13.94 -20.58
N THR A 531 -9.90 -14.29 -21.10
CA THR A 531 -9.36 -13.77 -22.37
C THR A 531 -9.20 -14.83 -23.44
N ARG A 532 -8.47 -15.91 -23.16
CA ARG A 532 -8.19 -16.99 -24.12
C ARG A 532 -8.42 -18.37 -23.48
N ARG A 533 -8.76 -19.35 -24.31
CA ARG A 533 -9.01 -20.73 -23.87
C ARG A 533 -8.67 -21.75 -24.94
N SER A 534 -8.19 -22.90 -24.51
CA SER A 534 -8.13 -24.14 -25.30
C SER A 534 -9.15 -25.13 -24.76
N ALA A 535 -10.31 -25.28 -25.43
CA ALA A 535 -11.40 -26.15 -24.95
C ALA A 535 -10.96 -27.62 -24.77
N THR A 536 -10.05 -28.10 -25.64
CA THR A 536 -9.48 -29.46 -25.62
C THR A 536 -8.25 -29.56 -24.69
N GLY A 537 -7.61 -28.43 -24.37
CA GLY A 537 -6.32 -28.38 -23.67
C GLY A 537 -5.10 -28.62 -24.58
N ALA A 538 -5.31 -28.79 -25.88
CA ALA A 538 -4.25 -29.12 -26.85
C ALA A 538 -3.23 -27.98 -27.06
N ALA A 539 -3.59 -26.73 -26.71
CA ALA A 539 -2.68 -25.60 -26.79
C ALA A 539 -1.57 -25.59 -25.69
N GLY A 540 -1.62 -26.55 -24.75
CA GLY A 540 -0.68 -26.61 -23.65
C GLY A 540 -1.03 -25.66 -22.49
N GLN A 541 -0.06 -25.41 -21.64
CA GLN A 541 -0.22 -24.59 -20.44
C GLN A 541 0.74 -23.38 -20.42
N ASP A 542 1.77 -23.36 -21.26
CA ASP A 542 2.79 -22.31 -21.25
C ASP A 542 2.23 -21.00 -21.83
N VAL A 543 1.98 -20.02 -20.94
CA VAL A 543 1.50 -18.68 -21.31
C VAL A 543 2.65 -17.82 -21.83
N GLY A 544 3.81 -17.91 -21.21
CA GLY A 544 5.01 -17.19 -21.62
C GLY A 544 5.79 -16.60 -20.45
N GLN A 545 6.73 -15.73 -20.82
CA GLN A 545 7.63 -15.08 -19.88
C GLN A 545 7.48 -13.56 -20.00
N GLU A 546 7.39 -12.86 -18.88
CA GLU A 546 7.32 -11.39 -18.85
C GLU A 546 8.54 -10.82 -18.15
N ILE A 547 9.05 -9.73 -18.68
CA ILE A 547 10.12 -8.93 -18.05
C ILE A 547 9.58 -7.53 -17.86
N ASP A 548 9.75 -7.01 -16.65
CA ASP A 548 9.39 -5.65 -16.26
C ASP A 548 10.60 -4.91 -15.72
N LEU A 549 10.81 -3.69 -16.20
CA LEU A 549 11.87 -2.80 -15.78
C LEU A 549 11.27 -1.46 -15.40
N LEU A 550 11.53 -0.98 -14.19
CA LEU A 550 11.00 0.28 -13.67
C LEU A 550 12.09 1.13 -13.03
N ALA A 551 11.95 2.43 -13.18
CA ALA A 551 12.74 3.41 -12.44
C ALA A 551 11.81 4.49 -11.91
N ASN A 552 11.82 4.70 -10.59
CA ASN A 552 11.12 5.82 -9.96
C ASN A 552 12.13 6.85 -9.49
N ILE A 553 11.94 8.10 -9.89
CA ILE A 553 12.78 9.24 -9.53
C ILE A 553 11.94 10.20 -8.67
N HIS A 554 12.30 10.33 -7.40
CA HIS A 554 11.70 11.26 -6.46
C HIS A 554 12.29 12.66 -6.69
N LEU A 555 11.58 13.51 -7.47
CA LEU A 555 12.07 14.83 -7.88
C LEU A 555 12.10 15.82 -6.72
N THR A 556 11.02 15.86 -5.95
CA THR A 556 10.84 16.69 -4.75
C THR A 556 10.03 15.87 -3.73
N PRO A 557 9.80 16.33 -2.50
CA PRO A 557 8.90 15.65 -1.56
C PRO A 557 7.50 15.38 -2.12
N HIS A 558 7.06 16.18 -3.08
CA HIS A 558 5.73 16.14 -3.66
C HIS A 558 5.66 15.52 -5.06
N GLN A 559 6.79 15.28 -5.71
CA GLN A 559 6.83 14.97 -7.14
C GLN A 559 7.67 13.74 -7.43
N ASP A 560 7.09 12.81 -8.21
CA ASP A 560 7.77 11.61 -8.70
C ASP A 560 7.62 11.47 -10.21
N VAL A 561 8.63 10.93 -10.85
CA VAL A 561 8.58 10.40 -12.22
C VAL A 561 8.82 8.91 -12.16
N LEU A 562 7.89 8.12 -12.68
CA LEU A 562 8.02 6.68 -12.87
C LEU A 562 8.12 6.38 -14.37
N ILE A 563 9.14 5.63 -14.73
CA ILE A 563 9.37 5.14 -16.09
C ILE A 563 9.34 3.62 -16.03
N GLY A 564 8.59 2.98 -16.92
CA GLY A 564 8.53 1.53 -16.97
C GLY A 564 8.50 0.98 -18.39
N TYR A 565 9.08 -0.19 -18.54
CA TYR A 565 9.05 -0.99 -19.76
C TYR A 565 8.74 -2.44 -19.41
N SER A 566 7.81 -3.04 -20.14
CA SER A 566 7.37 -4.42 -19.95
C SER A 566 7.26 -5.14 -21.28
N LYS A 567 7.59 -6.44 -21.32
CA LYS A 567 7.49 -7.27 -22.52
C LYS A 567 7.15 -8.70 -22.18
N LEU A 568 6.12 -9.24 -22.86
CA LEU A 568 5.78 -10.66 -22.83
C LEU A 568 6.40 -11.40 -24.03
N PHE A 569 7.15 -12.44 -23.77
CA PHE A 569 7.56 -13.46 -24.74
C PHE A 569 6.53 -14.58 -24.72
N ALA A 570 5.62 -14.56 -25.70
CA ALA A 570 4.47 -15.44 -25.74
C ALA A 570 4.89 -16.92 -25.78
N GLY A 571 4.28 -17.73 -24.91
CA GLY A 571 4.39 -19.19 -24.89
C GLY A 571 3.46 -19.88 -25.90
N ASP A 572 3.47 -21.19 -25.89
CA ASP A 572 2.69 -22.01 -26.84
C ASP A 572 1.19 -21.82 -26.66
N PHE A 573 0.70 -21.63 -25.43
CA PHE A 573 -0.72 -21.39 -25.20
C PHE A 573 -1.21 -20.13 -25.94
N ILE A 574 -0.49 -19.02 -25.84
CA ILE A 574 -0.84 -17.77 -26.54
C ILE A 574 -0.78 -17.97 -28.05
N LYS A 575 0.31 -18.61 -28.55
CA LYS A 575 0.51 -18.84 -30.01
C LYS A 575 -0.53 -19.74 -30.62
N ASN A 576 -1.13 -20.65 -29.83
CA ASN A 576 -2.07 -21.67 -30.30
C ASN A 576 -3.54 -21.34 -29.99
N THR A 577 -3.84 -20.22 -29.32
CA THR A 577 -5.21 -19.86 -28.95
C THR A 577 -5.71 -18.53 -29.54
N GLY A 578 -4.98 -17.93 -30.48
CA GLY A 578 -5.37 -16.68 -31.12
C GLY A 578 -4.22 -16.03 -31.86
N ALA A 579 -4.25 -14.70 -31.99
CA ALA A 579 -3.19 -13.95 -32.63
C ALA A 579 -1.83 -14.22 -31.97
N LYS A 580 -0.81 -14.45 -32.82
CA LYS A 580 0.58 -14.64 -32.36
C LYS A 580 1.21 -13.28 -32.11
N VAL A 581 1.08 -12.79 -30.91
CA VAL A 581 1.48 -11.45 -30.48
C VAL A 581 2.56 -11.51 -29.41
N SER A 582 3.32 -10.42 -29.27
CA SER A 582 4.32 -10.22 -28.22
C SER A 582 4.08 -8.87 -27.57
N PRO A 583 3.15 -8.78 -26.61
CA PRO A 583 2.79 -7.51 -25.97
C PRO A 583 3.98 -6.79 -25.36
N GLU A 584 4.01 -5.48 -25.59
CA GLU A 584 4.99 -4.55 -24.99
C GLU A 584 4.28 -3.32 -24.43
N LEU A 585 4.85 -2.75 -23.39
CA LEU A 585 4.38 -1.52 -22.77
C LEU A 585 5.60 -0.65 -22.42
N LEU A 586 5.59 0.59 -22.87
CA LEU A 586 6.44 1.65 -22.36
C LEU A 586 5.55 2.74 -21.75
N TYR A 587 5.87 3.21 -20.57
CA TYR A 587 5.13 4.31 -19.96
C TYR A 587 6.03 5.27 -19.20
N VAL A 588 5.57 6.51 -19.12
CA VAL A 588 6.16 7.54 -18.27
C VAL A 588 5.03 8.19 -17.49
N MET A 589 5.14 8.19 -16.17
CA MET A 589 4.14 8.77 -15.28
C MET A 589 4.78 9.85 -14.41
N TYR A 590 4.19 11.03 -14.41
CA TYR A 590 4.47 12.10 -13.46
C TYR A 590 3.36 12.17 -12.42
N ASN A 591 3.74 12.26 -11.16
CA ASN A 591 2.84 12.44 -10.03
C ASN A 591 3.22 13.69 -9.23
N LEU A 592 2.22 14.50 -8.93
CA LEU A 592 2.28 15.59 -7.96
C LEU A 592 1.29 15.27 -6.82
N ARG A 593 1.74 15.37 -5.57
CA ARG A 593 0.92 15.22 -4.36
C ARG A 593 1.03 16.48 -3.51
N TRP A 594 -0.07 16.97 -3.04
CA TRP A 594 -0.13 18.23 -2.31
C TRP A 594 -1.20 18.25 -1.22
#